data_e955273076b24be651b70cb7618e4150
#
_entry.id   e955273076b24be651b70cb7618e4150
#
_cell.length_a   1.000
_cell.length_b   1.000
_cell.length_c   1.000
_cell.angle_alpha   90.00
_cell.angle_beta   90.00
_cell.angle_gamma   90.00
#
_symmetry.space_group_name_H-M   'P 1'
#
loop_
_entity.id
_entity.type
_entity.pdbx_description
1 polymer ?
#
loop_
_entity_poly.entity_id
_entity_poly.type
_entity_poly.pdbx_seq_one_letter_code
_entity_poly.pdbx_strand_id
1 'polypeptide(L)'
;MIDEHSQSAPEYAAMLVRNAENVTLMGENTLGSDGHCLLVPIPGGNMVLYTAYGIYTPEGGQTQRIGIPPDIEVKKTIEGIKERRDEVKEAAVEYIQEQK
;
A
#
# COMPACT_ATOMS: atom_id res chain seq x y z
N MET A 1 8.51 -2.83 -0.28
CA MET A 1 8.35 -1.64 0.56
C MET A 1 6.99 -1.00 0.28
N ILE A 2 6.31 -0.58 1.32
CA ILE A 2 5.01 0.11 1.22
C ILE A 2 5.06 1.36 2.10
N ASP A 3 4.23 2.34 1.80
CA ASP A 3 4.11 3.55 2.61
C ASP A 3 2.73 4.20 2.47
N GLU A 4 2.57 5.35 3.13
CA GLU A 4 1.33 6.10 3.14
C GLU A 4 0.94 6.68 1.77
N HIS A 5 1.83 6.64 0.80
CA HIS A 5 1.55 7.06 -0.56
C HIS A 5 1.10 5.91 -1.46
N SER A 6 1.17 4.67 -0.95
CA SER A 6 0.67 3.50 -1.69
C SER A 6 -0.85 3.52 -1.70
N GLN A 7 -1.44 3.64 -2.87
CA GLN A 7 -2.89 3.71 -3.01
C GLN A 7 -3.36 2.95 -4.24
N SER A 8 -4.58 2.45 -4.18
CA SER A 8 -5.26 1.77 -5.29
C SER A 8 -4.50 0.53 -5.80
N ALA A 9 -4.04 0.50 -7.05
CA ALA A 9 -3.37 -0.66 -7.64
C ALA A 9 -2.14 -1.15 -6.85
N PRO A 10 -1.26 -0.27 -6.34
CA PRO A 10 -0.18 -0.70 -5.45
C PRO A 10 -0.66 -1.40 -4.18
N GLU A 11 -1.77 -0.96 -3.59
CA GLU A 11 -2.33 -1.64 -2.42
C GLU A 11 -2.84 -3.04 -2.77
N TYR A 12 -3.51 -3.17 -3.90
CA TYR A 12 -3.99 -4.46 -4.40
C TYR A 12 -2.81 -5.39 -4.69
N ALA A 13 -1.75 -4.87 -5.32
CA ALA A 13 -0.53 -5.63 -5.59
C ALA A 13 0.14 -6.11 -4.29
N ALA A 14 0.23 -5.25 -3.28
CA ALA A 14 0.79 -5.61 -1.97
C ALA A 14 -0.02 -6.73 -1.32
N MET A 15 -1.33 -6.65 -1.39
CA MET A 15 -2.22 -7.68 -0.85
C MET A 15 -2.01 -9.03 -1.55
N LEU A 16 -1.88 -9.00 -2.89
CA LEU A 16 -1.66 -10.23 -3.67
C LEU A 16 -0.32 -10.88 -3.36
N VAL A 17 0.77 -10.09 -3.36
CA VAL A 17 2.11 -10.65 -3.11
C VAL A 17 2.27 -11.13 -1.67
N ARG A 18 1.51 -10.58 -0.72
CA ARG A 18 1.55 -11.03 0.68
C ARG A 18 1.18 -12.51 0.83
N ASN A 19 0.43 -13.07 -0.11
CA ASN A 19 0.04 -14.48 -0.09
C ASN A 19 1.19 -15.41 -0.47
N ALA A 20 2.30 -14.91 -1.01
CA ALA A 20 3.48 -15.71 -1.33
C ALA A 20 4.29 -16.02 -0.07
N GLU A 21 4.89 -17.20 -0.02
CA GLU A 21 5.58 -17.69 1.19
C GLU A 21 6.78 -16.87 1.61
N ASN A 22 7.52 -16.32 0.66
CA ASN A 22 8.79 -15.63 0.93
C ASN A 22 8.69 -14.12 0.77
N VAL A 23 7.54 -13.54 1.12
CA VAL A 23 7.30 -12.10 0.99
C VAL A 23 7.12 -11.46 2.36
N THR A 24 7.85 -10.38 2.59
CA THR A 24 7.72 -9.54 3.78
C THR A 24 7.42 -8.11 3.34
N LEU A 25 6.32 -7.55 3.83
CA LEU A 25 5.98 -6.15 3.59
C LEU A 25 6.65 -5.28 4.64
N MET A 26 7.33 -4.24 4.19
CA MET A 26 8.08 -3.36 5.09
C MET A 26 7.79 -1.90 4.75
N GLY A 27 7.64 -1.09 5.78
CA GLY A 27 7.40 0.34 5.64
C GLY A 27 6.30 0.83 6.56
N GLU A 28 5.40 1.63 6.02
CA GLU A 28 4.26 2.16 6.74
C GLU A 28 2.96 1.67 6.12
N ASN A 29 1.87 1.78 6.87
CA ASN A 29 0.54 1.40 6.39
C ASN A 29 0.20 2.16 5.11
N THR A 30 -0.44 1.49 4.16
CA THR A 30 -0.86 2.13 2.91
C THR A 30 -2.01 3.10 3.13
N LEU A 31 -2.32 3.89 2.09
CA LEU A 31 -3.31 4.97 2.18
C LEU A 31 -4.72 4.50 2.52
N GLY A 32 -5.08 3.29 2.12
CA GLY A 32 -6.46 2.80 2.32
C GLY A 32 -7.43 3.29 1.26
N SER A 33 -6.93 3.57 0.07
CA SER A 33 -7.72 4.03 -1.06
C SER A 33 -7.74 2.97 -2.16
N ASP A 34 -8.35 1.85 -1.85
CA ASP A 34 -8.44 0.71 -2.75
C ASP A 34 -9.92 0.43 -3.08
N GLY A 35 -10.16 -0.11 -4.25
CA GLY A 35 -11.50 -0.44 -4.72
C GLY A 35 -11.59 -0.29 -6.23
N HIS A 36 -12.49 -1.04 -6.83
CA HIS A 36 -12.71 -0.96 -8.26
C HIS A 36 -13.63 0.22 -8.60
N CYS A 37 -13.16 1.09 -9.48
CA CYS A 37 -13.87 2.32 -9.85
C CYS A 37 -14.66 2.14 -11.15
N LEU A 38 -15.79 2.83 -11.24
CA LEU A 38 -16.61 2.90 -12.46
C LEU A 38 -16.79 4.35 -12.88
N LEU A 39 -16.83 4.57 -14.20
CA LEU A 39 -17.17 5.86 -14.79
C LEU A 39 -18.65 5.84 -15.19
N VAL A 40 -19.38 6.86 -14.74
CA VAL A 40 -20.80 6.99 -15.07
C VAL A 40 -21.01 8.32 -15.82
N PRO A 41 -21.61 8.30 -17.03
CA PRO A 41 -21.93 9.53 -17.74
C PRO A 41 -23.07 10.27 -17.06
N ILE A 42 -22.96 11.60 -17.01
CA ILE A 42 -24.00 12.48 -16.49
C ILE A 42 -24.42 13.48 -17.58
N PRO A 43 -25.62 14.11 -17.44
CA PRO A 43 -26.04 15.11 -18.43
C PRO A 43 -25.01 16.24 -18.57
N GLY A 44 -24.81 16.71 -19.81
CA GLY A 44 -23.82 17.74 -20.09
C GLY A 44 -22.49 17.24 -20.62
N GLY A 45 -22.35 15.93 -20.87
CA GLY A 45 -21.15 15.35 -21.45
C GLY A 45 -20.01 15.09 -20.44
N ASN A 46 -20.26 15.26 -19.16
CA ASN A 46 -19.30 14.96 -18.11
C ASN A 46 -19.44 13.53 -17.61
N MET A 47 -18.40 13.03 -16.92
CA MET A 47 -18.39 11.70 -16.33
C MET A 47 -18.06 11.81 -14.84
N VAL A 48 -18.65 10.91 -14.04
CA VAL A 48 -18.35 10.80 -12.62
C VAL A 48 -17.64 9.47 -12.37
N LEU A 49 -16.50 9.53 -11.68
CA LEU A 49 -15.75 8.35 -11.24
C LEU A 49 -16.10 8.07 -9.78
N TYR A 50 -16.48 6.84 -9.48
CA TYR A 50 -16.74 6.46 -8.09
C TYR A 50 -16.31 5.01 -7.85
N THR A 51 -16.05 4.68 -6.59
CA THR A 51 -15.68 3.32 -6.20
C THR A 51 -16.95 2.46 -6.11
N ALA A 52 -17.04 1.45 -6.94
CA ALA A 52 -18.23 0.60 -7.05
C ALA A 52 -18.09 -0.75 -6.35
N TYR A 53 -16.86 -1.28 -6.27
CA TYR A 53 -16.61 -2.59 -5.69
C TYR A 53 -15.58 -2.49 -4.57
N GLY A 54 -15.86 -3.16 -3.45
CA GLY A 54 -14.90 -3.27 -2.36
C GLY A 54 -13.85 -4.34 -2.63
N ILE A 55 -12.66 -4.12 -2.11
CA ILE A 55 -11.56 -5.09 -2.14
C ILE A 55 -11.36 -5.59 -0.72
N TYR A 56 -11.29 -6.91 -0.56
CA TYR A 56 -11.16 -7.54 0.75
C TYR A 56 -9.94 -8.45 0.79
N THR A 57 -9.35 -8.57 1.98
CA THR A 57 -8.26 -9.52 2.20
C THR A 57 -8.80 -10.96 2.17
N PRO A 58 -7.95 -11.99 2.01
CA PRO A 58 -8.41 -13.38 2.06
C PRO A 58 -9.14 -13.74 3.35
N GLU A 59 -8.85 -13.04 4.46
CA GLU A 59 -9.52 -13.23 5.74
C GLU A 59 -10.86 -12.48 5.84
N GLY A 60 -11.26 -11.78 4.77
CA GLY A 60 -12.51 -11.04 4.73
C GLY A 60 -12.45 -9.61 5.25
N GLY A 61 -11.24 -9.11 5.54
CA GLY A 61 -11.05 -7.73 6.02
C GLY A 61 -11.14 -6.70 4.89
N GLN A 62 -11.80 -5.59 5.15
CA GLN A 62 -11.91 -4.49 4.21
C GLN A 62 -10.58 -3.72 4.13
N THR A 63 -10.14 -3.39 2.91
CA THR A 63 -8.91 -2.60 2.70
C THR A 63 -9.19 -1.11 2.55
N GLN A 64 -10.36 -0.74 2.04
CA GLN A 64 -10.77 0.66 1.88
C GLN A 64 -10.82 1.36 3.24
N ARG A 65 -10.16 2.51 3.36
CA ARG A 65 -10.02 3.32 4.56
C ARG A 65 -9.15 2.70 5.66
N ILE A 66 -8.73 1.47 5.52
CA ILE A 66 -7.89 0.78 6.49
C ILE A 66 -6.45 0.67 5.99
N GLY A 67 -6.28 0.37 4.69
CA GLY A 67 -4.98 0.15 4.08
C GLY A 67 -4.44 -1.24 4.34
N ILE A 68 -3.23 -1.47 3.88
CA ILE A 68 -2.49 -2.71 4.06
C ILE A 68 -1.37 -2.45 5.07
N PRO A 69 -1.40 -3.08 6.26
CA PRO A 69 -0.34 -2.89 7.24
C PRO A 69 0.92 -3.63 6.84
N PRO A 70 2.10 -3.08 7.13
CA PRO A 70 3.35 -3.79 6.88
C PRO A 70 3.57 -4.91 7.90
N ASP A 71 4.37 -5.90 7.52
CA ASP A 71 4.80 -6.94 8.46
C ASP A 71 5.87 -6.39 9.40
N ILE A 72 6.72 -5.49 8.89
CA ILE A 72 7.72 -4.78 9.67
C ILE A 72 7.51 -3.28 9.45
N GLU A 73 7.14 -2.57 10.51
CA GLU A 73 6.91 -1.14 10.44
C GLU A 73 8.23 -0.36 10.47
N VAL A 74 8.43 0.50 9.48
CA VAL A 74 9.59 1.40 9.40
C VAL A 74 9.06 2.78 9.06
N LYS A 75 9.22 3.72 10.00
CA LYS A 75 8.77 5.11 9.81
C LYS A 75 9.92 6.00 9.39
N LYS A 76 9.60 6.96 8.53
CA LYS A 76 10.56 7.98 8.14
C LYS A 76 10.74 8.96 9.32
N THR A 77 11.97 9.37 9.57
CA THR A 77 12.26 10.38 10.59
C THR A 77 12.53 11.72 9.93
N ILE A 78 12.34 12.81 10.69
CA ILE A 78 12.66 14.15 10.21
C ILE A 78 14.14 14.24 9.87
N GLU A 79 14.99 13.66 10.70
CA GLU A 79 16.45 13.64 10.48
C GLU A 79 16.82 12.90 9.19
N GLY A 80 16.20 11.74 8.94
CA GLY A 80 16.41 10.98 7.72
C GLY A 80 15.98 11.75 6.48
N ILE A 81 14.86 12.47 6.54
CA ILE A 81 14.37 13.29 5.44
C ILE A 81 15.34 14.44 5.16
N LYS A 82 15.86 15.09 6.20
CA LYS A 82 16.86 16.16 6.06
C LYS A 82 18.14 15.67 5.40
N GLU A 83 18.54 14.45 5.71
CA GLU A 83 19.74 13.82 5.15
C GLU A 83 19.48 13.18 3.78
N ARG A 84 18.24 13.24 3.28
CA ARG A 84 17.83 12.63 2.02
C ARG A 84 18.04 11.10 2.01
N ARG A 85 17.87 10.48 3.17
CA ARG A 85 17.98 9.03 3.31
C ARG A 85 16.64 8.36 3.08
N ASP A 86 16.66 7.22 2.43
CA ASP A 86 15.50 6.34 2.32
C ASP A 86 15.61 5.28 3.42
N GLU A 87 15.06 5.58 4.58
CA GLU A 87 15.16 4.71 5.76
C GLU A 87 14.47 3.36 5.56
N VAL A 88 13.38 3.33 4.79
CA VAL A 88 12.66 2.09 4.49
C VAL A 88 13.53 1.19 3.62
N LYS A 89 14.18 1.75 2.59
CA LYS A 89 15.08 1.02 1.73
C LYS A 89 16.29 0.49 2.52
N GLU A 90 16.86 1.33 3.39
CA GLU A 90 17.98 0.92 4.25
C GLU A 90 17.61 -0.26 5.14
N ALA A 91 16.44 -0.21 5.76
CA ALA A 91 15.94 -1.29 6.60
C ALA A 91 15.69 -2.56 5.79
N ALA A 92 15.17 -2.44 4.56
CA ALA A 92 14.93 -3.57 3.69
C ALA A 92 16.22 -4.26 3.28
N VAL A 93 17.25 -3.49 2.94
CA VAL A 93 18.57 -4.03 2.58
C VAL A 93 19.19 -4.77 3.77
N GLU A 94 19.11 -4.19 4.96
CA GLU A 94 19.60 -4.81 6.18
C GLU A 94 18.87 -6.13 6.46
N TYR A 95 17.55 -6.13 6.33
CA TYR A 95 16.75 -7.34 6.51
C TYR A 95 17.16 -8.46 5.55
N ILE A 96 17.36 -8.13 4.27
CA ILE A 96 17.78 -9.11 3.27
C ILE A 96 19.17 -9.69 3.62
N GLN A 97 20.09 -8.83 4.08
CA GLN A 97 21.42 -9.26 4.48
C GLN A 97 21.38 -10.21 5.68
N GLU A 98 20.49 -9.98 6.62
CA GLU A 98 20.32 -10.84 7.80
C GLU A 98 19.74 -12.22 7.44
N GLN A 99 19.02 -12.34 6.31
CA GLN A 99 18.41 -13.59 5.87
C GLN A 99 19.38 -14.50 5.10
N LYS A 100 20.56 -14.03 4.79
CA LYS A 100 21.56 -14.82 4.06
C LYS A 100 22.39 -15.73 4.95
#